data_2d0f7e55228e0dc11841ed8fdb754dd4
#
_entry.id   2d0f7e55228e0dc11841ed8fdb754dd4
#
_cell.length_a   1.000
_cell.length_b   1.000
_cell.length_c   1.000
_cell.angle_alpha   90.00
_cell.angle_beta   90.00
_cell.angle_gamma   90.00
#
_symmetry.space_group_name_H-M   'P 1'
#
loop_
_entity.id
_entity.type
_entity.pdbx_description
1 polymer ?
#
loop_
_entity_poly.entity_id
_entity_poly.type
_entity_poly.pdbx_seq_one_letter_code
_entity_poly.pdbx_strand_id
1 'polypeptide(L)'
;MTTAPPHRTPPVRAAASVPRLLRSCIGLLDRVENAKALDHVVTPVRKAVRVLPLGPLRDVLHGRQLGHPLHPVLVQVPMGAWLSSVILDFVPGAGRSARVLVGVGTLAALPAGLAGWTDWAEQHEQQMRTGLVHAAANAGAVWLFGASFVVRGRRPLTGRALGVGGLVCAGVGGFVGGHLAYRQAAGPNKAEPVAHLVEPGWHRLGPVDTLTPGVPERRMLGEVSLLVVRDENGGIDVLADRCSHLSGPLSEGDVTDGCVVCPWHGSVFRLSDGAPVRGPATAPQPRFETRTEPDGVLAVRLPDAG
;
A
#
# COMPACT_ATOMS: atom_id res chain seq x y z
N MET A 1 -26.29 37.21 13.08
CA MET A 1 -25.37 36.86 11.98
C MET A 1 -24.03 37.52 12.26
N THR A 2 -23.12 36.81 12.91
CA THR A 2 -21.75 37.29 13.19
C THR A 2 -20.83 36.67 12.14
N THR A 3 -20.39 37.50 11.19
CA THR A 3 -19.42 37.10 10.16
C THR A 3 -18.06 36.87 10.82
N ALA A 4 -17.52 35.66 10.71
CA ALA A 4 -16.18 35.36 11.13
C ALA A 4 -15.16 36.24 10.35
N PRO A 5 -14.10 36.75 11.01
CA PRO A 5 -13.10 37.56 10.34
C PRO A 5 -12.34 36.74 9.28
N PRO A 6 -11.94 37.34 8.15
CA PRO A 6 -11.19 36.63 7.12
C PRO A 6 -9.85 36.11 7.67
N HIS A 7 -9.60 34.81 7.50
CA HIS A 7 -8.31 34.19 7.82
C HIS A 7 -7.21 34.88 6.99
N ARG A 8 -6.40 35.72 7.66
CA ARG A 8 -5.16 36.22 7.04
C ARG A 8 -4.15 35.06 7.00
N THR A 9 -3.91 34.55 5.81
CA THR A 9 -2.80 33.63 5.57
C THR A 9 -1.50 34.32 5.92
N PRO A 10 -0.67 33.76 6.84
CA PRO A 10 0.63 34.34 7.14
C PRO A 10 1.50 34.36 5.87
N PRO A 11 2.40 35.36 5.70
CA PRO A 11 3.29 35.42 4.57
C PRO A 11 4.09 34.13 4.47
N VAL A 12 4.07 33.48 3.28
CA VAL A 12 4.86 32.28 2.99
C VAL A 12 6.33 32.69 3.12
N ARG A 13 6.94 32.39 4.29
CA ARG A 13 8.39 32.51 4.43
C ARG A 13 9.03 31.61 3.38
N ALA A 14 9.96 32.13 2.60
CA ALA A 14 10.73 31.34 1.63
C ALA A 14 11.22 30.06 2.33
N ALA A 15 10.69 28.90 1.87
CA ALA A 15 11.03 27.61 2.44
C ALA A 15 12.56 27.45 2.38
N ALA A 16 13.18 27.02 3.50
CA ALA A 16 14.59 26.72 3.53
C ALA A 16 14.93 25.79 2.36
N SER A 17 15.91 26.16 1.55
CA SER A 17 16.26 25.43 0.33
C SER A 17 16.63 23.99 0.68
N VAL A 18 15.93 23.02 0.12
CA VAL A 18 16.25 21.58 0.27
C VAL A 18 17.75 21.38 -0.04
N PRO A 19 18.52 20.72 0.83
CA PRO A 19 19.94 20.48 0.61
C PRO A 19 20.20 19.88 -0.77
N ARG A 20 21.28 20.32 -1.44
CA ARG A 20 21.61 19.86 -2.81
C ARG A 20 21.65 18.34 -2.93
N LEU A 21 22.25 17.67 -1.94
CA LEU A 21 22.34 16.21 -1.89
C LEU A 21 20.95 15.55 -1.93
N LEU A 22 20.02 16.03 -1.10
CA LEU A 22 18.67 15.45 -1.04
C LEU A 22 17.90 15.69 -2.35
N ARG A 23 18.05 16.87 -2.97
CA ARG A 23 17.50 17.14 -4.31
C ARG A 23 18.06 16.19 -5.36
N SER A 24 19.35 15.90 -5.31
CA SER A 24 20.01 14.96 -6.23
C SER A 24 19.48 13.52 -6.03
N CYS A 25 19.30 13.08 -4.78
CA CYS A 25 18.73 11.77 -4.48
C CYS A 25 17.27 11.63 -5.00
N ILE A 26 16.44 12.67 -4.77
CA ILE A 26 15.05 12.68 -5.28
C ILE A 26 15.06 12.66 -6.81
N GLY A 27 15.88 13.52 -7.47
CA GLY A 27 15.97 13.52 -8.92
C GLY A 27 16.52 12.21 -9.52
N LEU A 28 17.31 11.45 -8.77
CA LEU A 28 17.72 10.11 -9.18
C LEU A 28 16.53 9.13 -9.13
N LEU A 29 15.72 9.18 -8.08
CA LEU A 29 14.51 8.33 -7.98
C LEU A 29 13.49 8.67 -9.07
N ASP A 30 13.30 9.97 -9.39
CA ASP A 30 12.43 10.40 -10.49
C ASP A 30 12.92 9.85 -11.86
N ARG A 31 14.23 9.69 -12.04
CA ARG A 31 14.80 9.04 -13.24
C ARG A 31 14.56 7.54 -13.24
N VAL A 32 14.69 6.88 -12.09
CA VAL A 32 14.47 5.43 -11.95
C VAL A 32 13.02 5.08 -12.25
N GLU A 33 12.05 5.81 -11.68
CA GLU A 33 10.64 5.54 -11.92
C GLU A 33 10.24 5.65 -13.41
N ASN A 34 10.93 6.52 -14.15
CA ASN A 34 10.70 6.72 -15.58
C ASN A 34 11.60 5.87 -16.49
N ALA A 35 12.52 5.08 -15.93
CA ALA A 35 13.47 4.27 -16.67
C ALA A 35 12.84 2.97 -17.21
N LYS A 36 12.13 3.05 -18.35
CA LYS A 36 11.50 1.90 -19.02
C LYS A 36 12.46 0.74 -19.31
N ALA A 37 13.77 1.01 -19.41
CA ALA A 37 14.79 -0.04 -19.55
C ALA A 37 14.76 -1.05 -18.36
N LEU A 38 14.28 -0.65 -17.19
CA LEU A 38 14.12 -1.57 -16.05
C LEU A 38 12.99 -2.58 -16.23
N ASP A 39 12.09 -2.39 -17.20
CA ASP A 39 10.97 -3.30 -17.46
C ASP A 39 11.45 -4.69 -17.90
N HIS A 40 12.65 -4.79 -18.49
CA HIS A 40 13.30 -6.08 -18.77
C HIS A 40 13.61 -6.90 -17.51
N VAL A 41 13.74 -6.25 -16.35
CA VAL A 41 13.91 -6.89 -15.04
C VAL A 41 12.58 -6.99 -14.31
N VAL A 42 11.79 -5.92 -14.32
CA VAL A 42 10.46 -5.85 -13.66
C VAL A 42 9.55 -6.99 -14.16
N THR A 43 9.42 -7.16 -15.47
CA THR A 43 8.48 -8.13 -16.05
C THR A 43 8.76 -9.57 -15.63
N PRO A 44 9.98 -10.13 -15.79
CA PRO A 44 10.25 -11.50 -15.37
C PRO A 44 10.20 -11.69 -13.86
N VAL A 45 10.67 -10.73 -13.06
CA VAL A 45 10.59 -10.81 -11.59
C VAL A 45 9.14 -10.78 -11.13
N ARG A 46 8.31 -9.88 -11.65
CA ARG A 46 6.87 -9.85 -11.37
C ARG A 46 6.20 -11.19 -11.68
N LYS A 47 6.48 -11.76 -12.86
CA LYS A 47 5.96 -13.07 -13.25
C LYS A 47 6.40 -14.16 -12.27
N ALA A 48 7.68 -14.19 -11.89
CA ALA A 48 8.21 -15.15 -10.93
C ALA A 48 7.51 -15.05 -9.56
N VAL A 49 7.29 -13.84 -9.04
CA VAL A 49 6.57 -13.64 -7.78
C VAL A 49 5.11 -14.07 -7.87
N ARG A 50 4.43 -13.76 -8.99
CA ARG A 50 3.02 -14.13 -9.18
C ARG A 50 2.77 -15.62 -9.28
N VAL A 51 3.71 -16.39 -9.83
CA VAL A 51 3.59 -17.85 -9.96
C VAL A 51 3.98 -18.61 -8.70
N LEU A 52 4.46 -17.95 -7.64
CA LEU A 52 4.72 -18.61 -6.35
C LEU A 52 3.43 -19.26 -5.82
N PRO A 53 3.47 -20.55 -5.44
CA PRO A 53 2.28 -21.30 -5.01
C PRO A 53 1.91 -20.96 -3.55
N LEU A 54 1.61 -19.69 -3.29
CA LEU A 54 1.32 -19.19 -1.93
C LEU A 54 -0.11 -19.50 -1.48
N GLY A 55 -1.06 -19.75 -2.40
CA GLY A 55 -2.44 -20.01 -2.04
C GLY A 55 -3.03 -18.96 -1.07
N PRO A 56 -3.73 -19.39 0.00
CA PRO A 56 -4.30 -18.47 1.01
C PRO A 56 -3.26 -17.63 1.76
N LEU A 57 -1.98 -18.08 1.82
CA LEU A 57 -0.90 -17.31 2.44
C LEU A 57 -0.66 -15.98 1.71
N ARG A 58 -1.00 -15.87 0.42
CA ARG A 58 -0.88 -14.61 -0.33
C ARG A 58 -1.72 -13.50 0.30
N ASP A 59 -2.97 -13.79 0.71
CA ASP A 59 -3.84 -12.82 1.39
C ASP A 59 -3.27 -12.40 2.76
N VAL A 60 -2.64 -13.33 3.48
CA VAL A 60 -1.95 -13.02 4.75
C VAL A 60 -0.77 -12.10 4.50
N LEU A 61 0.05 -12.37 3.47
CA LEU A 61 1.21 -11.55 3.12
C LEU A 61 0.82 -10.14 2.66
N HIS A 62 -0.32 -10.01 1.95
CA HIS A 62 -0.90 -8.69 1.66
C HIS A 62 -1.41 -7.95 2.90
N GLY A 63 -1.67 -8.65 4.01
CA GLY A 63 -2.19 -8.06 5.24
C GLY A 63 -3.72 -7.86 5.23
N ARG A 64 -4.46 -8.59 4.40
CA ARG A 64 -5.93 -8.50 4.31
C ARG A 64 -6.60 -8.58 5.68
N GLN A 65 -6.14 -9.46 6.57
CA GLN A 65 -6.69 -9.65 7.91
C GLN A 65 -6.38 -8.49 8.87
N LEU A 66 -5.38 -7.66 8.54
CA LEU A 66 -4.96 -6.51 9.34
C LEU A 66 -5.66 -5.21 8.89
N GLY A 67 -6.25 -5.20 7.69
CA GLY A 67 -6.80 -3.99 7.09
C GLY A 67 -5.75 -3.05 6.46
N HIS A 68 -4.48 -3.44 6.47
CA HIS A 68 -3.37 -2.70 5.85
C HIS A 68 -2.23 -3.66 5.46
N PRO A 69 -1.29 -3.26 4.57
CA PRO A 69 -0.18 -4.10 4.15
C PRO A 69 0.63 -4.65 5.34
N LEU A 70 1.00 -5.94 5.26
CA LEU A 70 1.74 -6.63 6.33
C LEU A 70 3.23 -6.23 6.33
N HIS A 71 3.81 -5.93 5.16
CA HIS A 71 5.24 -5.59 5.03
C HIS A 71 5.70 -4.47 6.00
N PRO A 72 5.02 -3.31 6.15
CA PRO A 72 5.43 -2.26 7.08
C PRO A 72 5.48 -2.69 8.54
N VAL A 73 4.66 -3.66 8.94
CA VAL A 73 4.67 -4.21 10.30
C VAL A 73 5.89 -5.11 10.49
N LEU A 74 6.14 -6.00 9.54
CA LEU A 74 7.24 -6.97 9.64
C LEU A 74 8.62 -6.32 9.61
N VAL A 75 8.82 -5.22 8.86
CA VAL A 75 10.13 -4.55 8.78
C VAL A 75 10.58 -3.90 10.08
N GLN A 76 9.68 -3.68 11.04
CA GLN A 76 10.04 -3.08 12.34
C GLN A 76 11.00 -3.97 13.11
N VAL A 77 10.85 -5.29 13.02
CA VAL A 77 11.71 -6.25 13.74
C VAL A 77 13.16 -6.22 13.23
N PRO A 78 13.44 -6.40 11.91
CA PRO A 78 14.82 -6.31 11.42
C PRO A 78 15.42 -4.92 11.63
N MET A 79 14.69 -3.85 11.38
CA MET A 79 15.19 -2.49 11.57
C MET A 79 15.56 -2.21 13.03
N GLY A 80 14.68 -2.55 13.97
CA GLY A 80 14.93 -2.39 15.40
C GLY A 80 16.12 -3.26 15.88
N ALA A 81 16.18 -4.53 15.48
CA ALA A 81 17.25 -5.44 15.85
C ALA A 81 18.61 -5.01 15.28
N TRP A 82 18.70 -4.62 14.02
CA TRP A 82 19.92 -4.16 13.39
C TRP A 82 20.44 -2.84 13.97
N LEU A 83 19.55 -1.85 14.16
CA LEU A 83 19.92 -0.59 14.81
C LEU A 83 20.44 -0.84 16.23
N SER A 84 19.72 -1.62 17.03
CA SER A 84 20.14 -1.96 18.39
C SER A 84 21.47 -2.71 18.41
N SER A 85 21.72 -3.59 17.44
CA SER A 85 23.00 -4.32 17.35
C SER A 85 24.19 -3.39 17.12
N VAL A 86 24.00 -2.37 16.25
CA VAL A 86 25.05 -1.36 15.99
C VAL A 86 25.28 -0.47 17.22
N ILE A 87 24.22 -0.10 17.94
CA ILE A 87 24.36 0.65 19.21
C ILE A 87 25.14 -0.17 20.24
N LEU A 88 24.79 -1.47 20.40
CA LEU A 88 25.47 -2.36 21.33
C LEU A 88 26.94 -2.61 20.98
N ASP A 89 27.37 -2.40 19.74
CA ASP A 89 28.77 -2.48 19.36
C ASP A 89 29.68 -1.44 20.06
N PHE A 90 29.08 -0.36 20.56
CA PHE A 90 29.77 0.67 21.36
C PHE A 90 29.70 0.42 22.86
N VAL A 91 28.94 -0.62 23.31
CA VAL A 91 28.81 -0.97 24.71
C VAL A 91 29.83 -2.07 25.07
N PRO A 92 30.75 -1.84 26.02
CA PRO A 92 31.70 -2.84 26.47
C PRO A 92 30.99 -4.12 26.95
N GLY A 93 31.48 -5.30 26.51
CA GLY A 93 30.92 -6.62 26.90
C GLY A 93 29.66 -7.05 26.13
N ALA A 94 29.01 -6.18 25.35
CA ALA A 94 27.74 -6.48 24.68
C ALA A 94 27.86 -7.22 23.34
N GLY A 95 29.06 -7.61 22.92
CA GLY A 95 29.31 -8.20 21.59
C GLY A 95 28.49 -9.47 21.30
N ARG A 96 28.21 -10.32 22.32
CA ARG A 96 27.33 -11.49 22.15
C ARG A 96 25.88 -11.07 21.91
N SER A 97 25.36 -10.11 22.67
CA SER A 97 24.00 -9.57 22.49
C SER A 97 23.84 -8.89 21.14
N ALA A 98 24.80 -8.09 20.71
CA ALA A 98 24.83 -7.48 19.39
C ALA A 98 24.76 -8.56 18.28
N ARG A 99 25.54 -9.65 18.40
CA ARG A 99 25.51 -10.76 17.44
C ARG A 99 24.15 -11.45 17.39
N VAL A 100 23.52 -11.70 18.53
CA VAL A 100 22.15 -12.27 18.58
C VAL A 100 21.16 -11.40 17.84
N LEU A 101 21.18 -10.08 18.09
CA LEU A 101 20.28 -9.14 17.39
C LEU A 101 20.52 -9.08 15.88
N VAL A 102 21.79 -9.17 15.44
CA VAL A 102 22.09 -9.30 13.99
C VAL A 102 21.42 -10.54 13.41
N GLY A 103 21.51 -11.69 14.10
CA GLY A 103 20.86 -12.93 13.65
C GLY A 103 19.33 -12.81 13.61
N VAL A 104 18.73 -12.30 14.68
CA VAL A 104 17.27 -12.07 14.77
C VAL A 104 16.79 -11.17 13.64
N GLY A 105 17.44 -10.01 13.43
CA GLY A 105 17.07 -9.08 12.36
C GLY A 105 17.21 -9.71 10.98
N THR A 106 18.29 -10.45 10.73
CA THR A 106 18.53 -11.11 9.43
C THR A 106 17.47 -12.18 9.14
N LEU A 107 17.08 -12.99 10.12
CA LEU A 107 16.03 -13.99 9.97
C LEU A 107 14.64 -13.33 9.79
N ALA A 108 14.34 -12.29 10.58
CA ALA A 108 13.08 -11.57 10.48
C ALA A 108 12.92 -10.78 9.17
N ALA A 109 14.02 -10.44 8.50
CA ALA A 109 13.99 -9.79 7.19
C ALA A 109 13.43 -10.70 6.08
N LEU A 110 13.48 -12.03 6.24
CA LEU A 110 13.00 -12.96 5.20
C LEU A 110 11.48 -12.89 5.01
N PRO A 111 10.62 -13.05 6.05
CA PRO A 111 9.18 -12.89 5.89
C PRO A 111 8.80 -11.45 5.53
N ALA A 112 9.51 -10.43 6.01
CA ALA A 112 9.29 -9.06 5.62
C ALA A 112 9.54 -8.85 4.11
N GLY A 113 10.64 -9.42 3.59
CA GLY A 113 10.96 -9.39 2.16
C GLY A 113 9.91 -10.13 1.33
N LEU A 114 9.43 -11.29 1.78
CA LEU A 114 8.40 -12.06 1.07
C LEU A 114 7.09 -11.27 0.97
N ALA A 115 6.63 -10.64 2.05
CA ALA A 115 5.45 -9.77 2.04
C ALA A 115 5.66 -8.58 1.09
N GLY A 116 6.83 -7.92 1.16
CA GLY A 116 7.15 -6.80 0.27
C GLY A 116 7.17 -7.17 -1.21
N TRP A 117 7.70 -8.35 -1.57
CA TRP A 117 7.68 -8.84 -2.96
C TRP A 117 6.26 -9.19 -3.43
N THR A 118 5.41 -9.69 -2.53
CA THR A 118 4.01 -10.00 -2.83
C THR A 118 3.24 -8.72 -3.17
N ASP A 119 3.41 -7.66 -2.38
CA ASP A 119 2.79 -6.35 -2.63
C ASP A 119 3.38 -5.69 -3.89
N TRP A 120 4.69 -5.74 -4.07
CA TRP A 120 5.39 -5.16 -5.21
C TRP A 120 4.87 -5.68 -6.55
N ALA A 121 4.57 -6.98 -6.64
CA ALA A 121 4.10 -7.60 -7.88
C ALA A 121 2.74 -7.09 -8.36
N GLU A 122 1.98 -6.42 -7.49
CA GLU A 122 0.65 -5.89 -7.76
C GLU A 122 0.62 -4.35 -7.90
N GLN A 123 1.78 -3.72 -8.07
CA GLN A 123 1.92 -2.27 -8.20
C GLN A 123 1.93 -1.79 -9.66
N HIS A 124 1.88 -0.48 -9.86
CA HIS A 124 2.11 0.13 -11.17
C HIS A 124 3.58 0.06 -11.57
N GLU A 125 3.88 0.11 -12.88
CA GLU A 125 5.24 -0.05 -13.41
C GLU A 125 6.25 0.93 -12.81
N GLN A 126 5.88 2.21 -12.63
CA GLN A 126 6.74 3.23 -12.02
C GLN A 126 7.12 2.85 -10.60
N GLN A 127 6.15 2.41 -9.80
CA GLN A 127 6.36 1.95 -8.43
C GLN A 127 7.22 0.67 -8.41
N MET A 128 7.00 -0.26 -9.35
CA MET A 128 7.81 -1.47 -9.45
C MET A 128 9.28 -1.16 -9.78
N ARG A 129 9.56 -0.19 -10.68
CA ARG A 129 10.94 0.23 -11.00
C ARG A 129 11.64 0.81 -9.78
N THR A 130 11.00 1.71 -9.04
CA THR A 130 11.50 2.25 -7.77
C THR A 130 11.64 1.14 -6.72
N GLY A 131 10.70 0.21 -6.68
CA GLY A 131 10.71 -0.94 -5.78
C GLY A 131 11.90 -1.88 -5.98
N LEU A 132 12.45 -2.02 -7.21
CA LEU A 132 13.69 -2.76 -7.44
C LEU A 132 14.87 -2.13 -6.71
N VAL A 133 14.98 -0.79 -6.69
CA VAL A 133 16.04 -0.09 -5.95
C VAL A 133 15.87 -0.28 -4.45
N HIS A 134 14.62 -0.18 -3.94
CA HIS A 134 14.29 -0.50 -2.56
C HIS A 134 14.71 -1.94 -2.19
N ALA A 135 14.33 -2.90 -3.01
CA ALA A 135 14.66 -4.30 -2.80
C ALA A 135 16.17 -4.56 -2.84
N ALA A 136 16.90 -3.95 -3.78
CA ALA A 136 18.34 -4.09 -3.89
C ALA A 136 19.07 -3.53 -2.66
N ALA A 137 18.68 -2.35 -2.16
CA ALA A 137 19.24 -1.77 -0.95
C ALA A 137 19.01 -2.68 0.28
N ASN A 138 17.79 -3.19 0.44
CA ASN A 138 17.48 -4.11 1.56
C ASN A 138 18.17 -5.47 1.41
N ALA A 139 18.29 -6.02 0.20
CA ALA A 139 19.07 -7.23 -0.05
C ALA A 139 20.54 -7.02 0.34
N GLY A 140 21.12 -5.87 -0.01
CA GLY A 140 22.46 -5.47 0.44
C GLY A 140 22.57 -5.42 1.96
N ALA A 141 21.57 -4.88 2.64
CA ALA A 141 21.53 -4.88 4.12
C ALA A 141 21.50 -6.30 4.68
N VAL A 142 20.62 -7.18 4.18
CA VAL A 142 20.54 -8.60 4.60
C VAL A 142 21.87 -9.31 4.40
N TRP A 143 22.53 -9.12 3.26
CA TRP A 143 23.84 -9.67 2.95
C TRP A 143 24.91 -9.20 3.91
N LEU A 144 25.02 -7.90 4.16
CA LEU A 144 26.02 -7.32 5.03
C LEU A 144 25.82 -7.73 6.49
N PHE A 145 24.59 -7.76 6.99
CA PHE A 145 24.29 -8.25 8.32
C PHE A 145 24.50 -9.76 8.43
N GLY A 146 24.13 -10.55 7.42
CA GLY A 146 24.44 -11.99 7.38
C GLY A 146 25.94 -12.26 7.42
N ALA A 147 26.74 -11.56 6.61
CA ALA A 147 28.19 -11.63 6.66
C ALA A 147 28.75 -11.17 8.02
N SER A 148 28.21 -10.08 8.59
CA SER A 148 28.54 -9.62 9.93
C SER A 148 28.32 -10.72 10.99
N PHE A 149 27.16 -11.40 10.96
CA PHE A 149 26.84 -12.48 11.88
C PHE A 149 27.88 -13.61 11.84
N VAL A 150 28.27 -14.00 10.63
CA VAL A 150 29.26 -15.11 10.44
C VAL A 150 30.65 -14.74 10.95
N VAL A 151 31.14 -13.52 10.55
CA VAL A 151 32.53 -13.16 10.83
C VAL A 151 32.74 -12.59 12.24
N ARG A 152 31.72 -12.04 12.88
CA ARG A 152 31.78 -11.28 14.14
C ARG A 152 32.37 -12.10 15.30
N GLY A 153 32.19 -13.42 15.29
CA GLY A 153 32.74 -14.28 16.31
C GLY A 153 34.26 -14.43 16.27
N ARG A 154 34.89 -14.31 15.08
CA ARG A 154 36.33 -14.46 14.87
C ARG A 154 37.04 -13.13 14.60
N ARG A 155 36.35 -12.18 13.97
CA ARG A 155 36.86 -10.85 13.57
C ARG A 155 35.84 -9.76 13.96
N PRO A 156 35.81 -9.39 15.26
CA PRO A 156 34.74 -8.52 15.78
C PRO A 156 34.71 -7.15 15.10
N LEU A 157 35.86 -6.53 14.83
CA LEU A 157 35.93 -5.21 14.14
C LEU A 157 35.39 -5.28 12.72
N THR A 158 35.75 -6.32 11.95
CA THR A 158 35.20 -6.54 10.61
C THR A 158 33.67 -6.75 10.67
N GLY A 159 33.21 -7.55 11.64
CA GLY A 159 31.77 -7.76 11.84
C GLY A 159 31.01 -6.47 12.16
N ARG A 160 31.59 -5.58 12.99
CA ARG A 160 31.02 -4.26 13.29
C ARG A 160 30.98 -3.36 12.05
N ALA A 161 32.07 -3.30 11.29
CA ALA A 161 32.13 -2.50 10.05
C ALA A 161 31.07 -2.96 9.03
N LEU A 162 30.88 -4.29 8.85
CA LEU A 162 29.84 -4.86 8.02
C LEU A 162 28.43 -4.49 8.56
N GLY A 163 28.23 -4.50 9.88
CA GLY A 163 26.98 -4.09 10.51
C GLY A 163 26.64 -2.62 10.22
N VAL A 164 27.62 -1.72 10.33
CA VAL A 164 27.45 -0.30 9.97
C VAL A 164 27.10 -0.15 8.49
N GLY A 165 27.81 -0.85 7.59
CA GLY A 165 27.48 -0.85 6.15
C GLY A 165 26.07 -1.37 5.88
N GLY A 166 25.68 -2.45 6.59
CA GLY A 166 24.30 -2.99 6.51
C GLY A 166 23.25 -1.98 6.96
N LEU A 167 23.52 -1.24 8.05
CA LEU A 167 22.59 -0.19 8.54
C LEU A 167 22.47 0.97 7.55
N VAL A 168 23.54 1.36 6.88
CA VAL A 168 23.49 2.36 5.82
C VAL A 168 22.61 1.87 4.65
N CYS A 169 22.80 0.63 4.19
CA CYS A 169 21.95 0.04 3.14
C CYS A 169 20.48 -0.02 3.57
N ALA A 170 20.20 -0.44 4.82
CA ALA A 170 18.85 -0.46 5.36
C ALA A 170 18.23 0.94 5.44
N GLY A 171 19.03 1.95 5.82
CA GLY A 171 18.61 3.37 5.81
C GLY A 171 18.25 3.87 4.41
N VAL A 172 19.06 3.53 3.40
CA VAL A 172 18.73 3.82 1.98
C VAL A 172 17.45 3.10 1.58
N GLY A 173 17.32 1.81 1.92
CA GLY A 173 16.08 1.07 1.69
C GLY A 173 14.87 1.73 2.33
N GLY A 174 14.98 2.15 3.60
CA GLY A 174 13.92 2.86 4.32
C GLY A 174 13.55 4.21 3.65
N PHE A 175 14.54 4.99 3.20
CA PHE A 175 14.30 6.23 2.47
C PHE A 175 13.52 6.00 1.16
N VAL A 176 13.93 5.00 0.36
CA VAL A 176 13.24 4.64 -0.88
C VAL A 176 11.85 4.07 -0.59
N GLY A 177 11.69 3.29 0.50
CA GLY A 177 10.38 2.81 0.95
C GLY A 177 9.44 3.94 1.34
N GLY A 178 9.95 4.97 2.04
CA GLY A 178 9.19 6.20 2.33
C GLY A 178 8.78 6.94 1.05
N HIS A 179 9.67 7.03 0.05
CA HIS A 179 9.36 7.61 -1.25
C HIS A 179 8.23 6.83 -1.97
N LEU A 180 8.30 5.48 -1.98
CA LEU A 180 7.24 4.63 -2.51
C LEU A 180 5.90 4.88 -1.80
N ALA A 181 5.88 4.87 -0.48
CA ALA A 181 4.66 5.00 0.30
C ALA A 181 4.01 6.39 0.20
N TYR A 182 4.82 7.46 0.35
CA TYR A 182 4.28 8.82 0.52
C TYR A 182 4.31 9.66 -0.76
N ARG A 183 5.28 9.47 -1.64
CA ARG A 183 5.35 10.23 -2.89
C ARG A 183 4.67 9.49 -4.06
N GLN A 184 4.89 8.18 -4.19
CA GLN A 184 4.25 7.37 -5.23
C GLN A 184 2.94 6.73 -4.75
N ALA A 185 2.56 6.93 -3.49
CA ALA A 185 1.35 6.41 -2.87
C ALA A 185 1.17 4.89 -3.07
N ALA A 186 2.25 4.11 -2.99
CA ALA A 186 2.20 2.68 -2.97
C ALA A 186 1.73 2.19 -1.58
N GLY A 187 0.59 1.51 -1.54
CA GLY A 187 0.01 0.94 -0.32
C GLY A 187 -1.09 1.72 0.39
N PRO A 188 -1.20 3.08 0.35
CA PRO A 188 -2.33 3.79 0.93
C PRO A 188 -3.68 3.37 0.33
N ASN A 189 -4.72 3.38 1.17
CA ASN A 189 -6.10 3.16 0.74
C ASN A 189 -6.56 4.26 -0.24
N LYS A 190 -6.86 3.87 -1.49
CA LYS A 190 -7.28 4.81 -2.54
C LYS A 190 -8.77 5.20 -2.46
N ALA A 191 -9.54 4.51 -1.64
CA ALA A 191 -10.96 4.81 -1.41
C ALA A 191 -11.19 5.70 -0.18
N GLU A 192 -10.15 5.97 0.64
CA GLU A 192 -10.23 6.83 1.82
C GLU A 192 -10.85 8.22 1.52
N PRO A 193 -10.50 8.93 0.43
CA PRO A 193 -11.05 10.27 0.19
C PRO A 193 -12.57 10.33 -0.02
N VAL A 194 -13.22 9.21 -0.31
CA VAL A 194 -14.67 9.16 -0.57
C VAL A 194 -15.47 9.75 0.59
N ALA A 195 -15.08 9.46 1.83
CA ALA A 195 -15.75 9.98 3.02
C ALA A 195 -15.70 11.52 3.15
N HIS A 196 -14.75 12.15 2.48
CA HIS A 196 -14.54 13.61 2.51
C HIS A 196 -15.11 14.33 1.28
N LEU A 197 -15.49 13.59 0.24
CA LEU A 197 -15.99 14.13 -1.03
C LEU A 197 -17.51 14.01 -1.15
N VAL A 198 -18.15 13.20 -0.31
CA VAL A 198 -19.60 13.00 -0.33
C VAL A 198 -20.24 13.83 0.78
N GLU A 199 -21.12 14.75 0.41
CA GLU A 199 -21.89 15.53 1.37
C GLU A 199 -22.81 14.62 2.21
N PRO A 200 -23.04 14.92 3.51
CA PRO A 200 -23.98 14.15 4.32
C PRO A 200 -25.40 14.16 3.77
N GLY A 201 -26.12 13.04 3.91
CA GLY A 201 -27.52 12.94 3.52
C GLY A 201 -27.79 12.04 2.31
N TRP A 202 -29.03 12.08 1.82
CA TRP A 202 -29.47 11.26 0.70
C TRP A 202 -29.31 12.01 -0.62
N HIS A 203 -28.72 11.34 -1.60
CA HIS A 203 -28.42 11.85 -2.94
C HIS A 203 -29.10 11.02 -4.01
N ARG A 204 -29.75 11.64 -4.96
CA ARG A 204 -30.43 10.97 -6.08
C ARG A 204 -29.39 10.59 -7.15
N LEU A 205 -29.40 9.32 -7.58
CA LEU A 205 -28.48 8.82 -8.61
C LEU A 205 -29.12 8.57 -9.97
N GLY A 206 -30.44 8.47 -10.04
CA GLY A 206 -31.17 8.25 -11.28
C GLY A 206 -32.14 7.06 -11.21
N PRO A 207 -32.85 6.76 -12.31
CA PRO A 207 -33.91 5.77 -12.33
C PRO A 207 -33.40 4.34 -12.09
N VAL A 208 -34.15 3.55 -11.30
CA VAL A 208 -33.84 2.14 -11.02
C VAL A 208 -34.10 1.24 -12.21
N ASP A 209 -35.10 1.57 -13.02
CA ASP A 209 -35.52 0.81 -14.20
C ASP A 209 -34.47 0.77 -15.32
N THR A 210 -33.52 1.70 -15.30
CA THR A 210 -32.38 1.68 -16.22
C THR A 210 -31.28 0.70 -15.83
N LEU A 211 -31.31 0.14 -14.60
CA LEU A 211 -30.33 -0.79 -14.12
C LEU A 211 -30.64 -2.21 -14.60
N THR A 212 -29.71 -2.82 -15.30
CA THR A 212 -29.81 -4.23 -15.73
C THR A 212 -29.42 -5.16 -14.59
N PRO A 213 -30.27 -6.13 -14.19
CA PRO A 213 -29.92 -7.10 -13.14
C PRO A 213 -28.61 -7.84 -13.45
N GLY A 214 -27.76 -8.01 -12.44
CA GLY A 214 -26.47 -8.70 -12.52
C GLY A 214 -25.37 -7.93 -13.24
N VAL A 215 -25.64 -6.78 -13.85
CA VAL A 215 -24.66 -5.99 -14.60
C VAL A 215 -24.14 -4.84 -13.72
N PRO A 216 -22.82 -4.75 -13.48
CA PRO A 216 -22.25 -3.61 -12.78
C PRO A 216 -22.33 -2.34 -13.62
N GLU A 217 -22.83 -1.26 -13.05
CA GLU A 217 -22.96 0.03 -13.73
C GLU A 217 -22.21 1.12 -12.95
N ARG A 218 -21.60 2.06 -13.69
CA ARG A 218 -21.02 3.28 -13.11
C ARG A 218 -22.06 4.39 -13.05
N ARG A 219 -22.21 4.98 -11.86
CA ARG A 219 -22.97 6.22 -11.66
C ARG A 219 -22.06 7.26 -11.00
N MET A 220 -22.34 8.54 -11.25
CA MET A 220 -21.57 9.63 -10.65
C MET A 220 -22.38 10.31 -9.55
N LEU A 221 -21.73 10.53 -8.41
CA LEU A 221 -22.21 11.38 -7.32
C LEU A 221 -21.21 12.54 -7.15
N GLY A 222 -21.49 13.68 -7.80
CA GLY A 222 -20.50 14.73 -7.92
C GLY A 222 -19.23 14.22 -8.61
N GLU A 223 -18.09 14.32 -7.92
CA GLU A 223 -16.80 13.83 -8.41
C GLU A 223 -16.53 12.35 -8.06
N VAL A 224 -17.40 11.73 -7.25
CA VAL A 224 -17.23 10.34 -6.81
C VAL A 224 -17.92 9.39 -7.78
N SER A 225 -17.16 8.46 -8.36
CA SER A 225 -17.74 7.35 -9.13
C SER A 225 -18.22 6.25 -8.18
N LEU A 226 -19.41 5.73 -8.45
CA LEU A 226 -20.06 4.65 -7.72
C LEU A 226 -20.27 3.45 -8.62
N LEU A 227 -19.97 2.25 -8.10
CA LEU A 227 -20.44 1.00 -8.63
C LEU A 227 -21.87 0.77 -8.12
N VAL A 228 -22.80 0.55 -9.03
CA VAL A 228 -24.19 0.18 -8.73
C VAL A 228 -24.45 -1.20 -9.33
N VAL A 229 -24.96 -2.12 -8.52
CA VAL A 229 -25.34 -3.47 -8.96
C VAL A 229 -26.76 -3.74 -8.48
N ARG A 230 -27.65 -4.08 -9.41
CA ARG A 230 -29.00 -4.58 -9.10
C ARG A 230 -28.96 -6.10 -9.13
N ASP A 231 -29.48 -6.75 -8.11
CA ASP A 231 -29.64 -8.21 -8.10
C ASP A 231 -30.92 -8.68 -8.81
N GLU A 232 -31.04 -9.98 -9.03
CA GLU A 232 -32.21 -10.61 -9.67
C GLU A 232 -33.52 -10.43 -8.87
N ASN A 233 -33.42 -10.17 -7.54
CA ASN A 233 -34.57 -9.99 -6.65
C ASN A 233 -34.94 -8.51 -6.50
N GLY A 234 -34.26 -7.61 -7.18
CA GLY A 234 -34.50 -6.17 -7.16
C GLY A 234 -33.75 -5.42 -6.05
N GLY A 235 -32.91 -6.09 -5.26
CA GLY A 235 -31.98 -5.46 -4.31
C GLY A 235 -30.91 -4.66 -5.06
N ILE A 236 -30.44 -3.56 -4.47
CA ILE A 236 -29.40 -2.71 -5.09
C ILE A 236 -28.29 -2.49 -4.10
N ASP A 237 -27.09 -2.93 -4.46
CA ASP A 237 -25.86 -2.66 -3.74
C ASP A 237 -25.08 -1.52 -4.42
N VAL A 238 -24.51 -0.62 -3.60
CA VAL A 238 -23.72 0.51 -4.08
C VAL A 238 -22.44 0.63 -3.28
N LEU A 239 -21.31 0.59 -4.00
CA LEU A 239 -19.98 0.79 -3.44
C LEU A 239 -19.28 1.96 -4.14
N ALA A 240 -18.25 2.53 -3.51
CA ALA A 240 -17.33 3.39 -4.24
C ALA A 240 -16.69 2.60 -5.38
N ASP A 241 -16.65 3.16 -6.58
CA ASP A 241 -16.19 2.47 -7.79
C ASP A 241 -14.66 2.29 -7.86
N ARG A 242 -13.90 3.22 -7.29
CA ARG A 242 -12.44 3.15 -7.30
C ARG A 242 -11.92 2.17 -6.26
N CYS A 243 -11.32 1.07 -6.74
CA CYS A 243 -10.73 0.04 -5.90
C CYS A 243 -9.74 0.61 -4.87
N SER A 244 -9.89 0.24 -3.61
CA SER A 244 -9.06 0.70 -2.49
C SER A 244 -7.56 0.36 -2.65
N HIS A 245 -7.21 -0.63 -3.49
CA HIS A 245 -5.81 -0.98 -3.77
C HIS A 245 -5.09 0.08 -4.63
N LEU A 246 -5.45 0.24 -5.91
CA LEU A 246 -4.82 1.17 -6.86
C LEU A 246 -5.82 1.90 -7.78
N SER A 247 -7.03 2.15 -7.29
CA SER A 247 -8.08 2.90 -7.99
C SER A 247 -8.62 2.26 -9.28
N GLY A 248 -8.48 0.93 -9.47
CA GLY A 248 -9.09 0.23 -10.60
C GLY A 248 -10.62 0.38 -10.58
N PRO A 249 -11.28 0.53 -11.74
CA PRO A 249 -12.72 0.74 -11.82
C PRO A 249 -13.47 -0.57 -11.56
N LEU A 250 -14.17 -0.67 -10.44
CA LEU A 250 -14.93 -1.88 -10.08
C LEU A 250 -16.13 -2.11 -10.99
N SER A 251 -16.72 -1.04 -11.52
CA SER A 251 -17.81 -1.10 -12.49
C SER A 251 -17.44 -1.71 -13.84
N GLU A 252 -16.15 -1.91 -14.12
CA GLU A 252 -15.65 -2.61 -15.31
C GLU A 252 -15.24 -4.06 -14.98
N GLY A 253 -15.49 -4.50 -13.75
CA GLY A 253 -15.18 -5.84 -13.29
C GLY A 253 -16.37 -6.80 -13.36
N ASP A 254 -16.11 -8.06 -13.05
CA ASP A 254 -17.12 -9.11 -13.04
C ASP A 254 -17.84 -9.17 -11.67
N VAL A 255 -19.14 -9.39 -11.70
CA VAL A 255 -19.96 -9.65 -10.50
C VAL A 255 -20.34 -11.12 -10.45
N THR A 256 -19.99 -11.79 -9.35
CA THR A 256 -20.26 -13.21 -9.12
C THR A 256 -20.45 -13.47 -7.64
N ASP A 257 -21.45 -14.28 -7.27
CA ASP A 257 -21.71 -14.72 -5.90
C ASP A 257 -21.79 -13.59 -4.86
N GLY A 258 -22.43 -12.47 -5.23
CA GLY A 258 -22.57 -11.30 -4.35
C GLY A 258 -21.27 -10.52 -4.11
N CYS A 259 -20.27 -10.71 -4.98
CA CYS A 259 -18.99 -10.05 -4.93
C CYS A 259 -18.66 -9.41 -6.27
N VAL A 260 -17.84 -8.33 -6.25
CA VAL A 260 -17.23 -7.73 -7.45
C VAL A 260 -15.74 -8.00 -7.48
N VAL A 261 -15.22 -8.35 -8.66
CA VAL A 261 -13.79 -8.60 -8.92
C VAL A 261 -13.18 -7.39 -9.61
N CYS A 262 -12.17 -6.78 -9.00
CA CYS A 262 -11.44 -5.67 -9.62
C CYS A 262 -10.70 -6.13 -10.89
N PRO A 263 -10.91 -5.48 -12.05
CA PRO A 263 -10.33 -5.92 -13.33
C PRO A 263 -8.81 -5.73 -13.40
N TRP A 264 -8.21 -4.88 -12.55
CA TRP A 264 -6.78 -4.60 -12.62
C TRP A 264 -5.92 -5.68 -11.94
N HIS A 265 -6.22 -6.00 -10.67
CA HIS A 265 -5.35 -6.89 -9.87
C HIS A 265 -6.14 -8.00 -9.14
N GLY A 266 -7.42 -8.19 -9.47
CA GLY A 266 -8.21 -9.31 -8.99
C GLY A 266 -8.60 -9.25 -7.51
N SER A 267 -8.53 -8.06 -6.85
CA SER A 267 -9.15 -7.89 -5.52
C SER A 267 -10.64 -8.15 -5.61
N VAL A 268 -11.18 -8.87 -4.63
CA VAL A 268 -12.60 -9.22 -4.59
C VAL A 268 -13.25 -8.57 -3.39
N PHE A 269 -14.34 -7.87 -3.62
CA PHE A 269 -15.09 -7.17 -2.57
C PHE A 269 -16.53 -7.70 -2.51
N ARG A 270 -17.02 -7.94 -1.30
CA ARG A 270 -18.41 -8.31 -1.09
C ARG A 270 -19.31 -7.08 -1.28
N LEU A 271 -20.38 -7.21 -2.06
CA LEU A 271 -21.27 -6.10 -2.37
C LEU A 271 -22.03 -5.61 -1.14
N SER A 272 -22.45 -6.54 -0.26
CA SER A 272 -23.31 -6.22 0.89
C SER A 272 -22.67 -5.38 2.00
N ASP A 273 -21.32 -5.34 2.09
CA ASP A 273 -20.58 -4.61 3.13
C ASP A 273 -19.27 -3.94 2.66
N GLY A 274 -18.88 -4.15 1.41
CA GLY A 274 -17.63 -3.64 0.85
C GLY A 274 -16.37 -4.34 1.35
N ALA A 275 -16.48 -5.39 2.16
CA ALA A 275 -15.33 -6.08 2.74
C ALA A 275 -14.47 -6.77 1.68
N PRO A 276 -13.12 -6.67 1.75
CA PRO A 276 -12.24 -7.40 0.85
C PRO A 276 -12.24 -8.89 1.24
N VAL A 277 -12.71 -9.77 0.36
CA VAL A 277 -12.71 -11.22 0.56
C VAL A 277 -11.48 -11.89 -0.04
N ARG A 278 -10.79 -11.20 -0.99
CA ARG A 278 -9.50 -11.59 -1.55
C ARG A 278 -8.67 -10.34 -1.89
N GLY A 279 -7.36 -10.36 -1.56
CA GLY A 279 -6.43 -9.29 -1.87
C GLY A 279 -6.09 -9.18 -3.38
N PRO A 280 -5.22 -8.22 -3.75
CA PRO A 280 -4.30 -7.43 -2.91
C PRO A 280 -4.91 -6.28 -2.09
N ALA A 281 -6.14 -5.86 -2.33
CA ALA A 281 -6.79 -4.86 -1.47
C ALA A 281 -6.88 -5.33 -0.01
N THR A 282 -6.60 -4.42 0.92
CA THR A 282 -6.68 -4.67 2.36
C THR A 282 -7.78 -3.87 3.04
N ALA A 283 -8.07 -2.68 2.55
CA ALA A 283 -9.12 -1.81 3.06
C ALA A 283 -10.47 -2.11 2.37
N PRO A 284 -11.60 -2.02 3.11
CA PRO A 284 -12.92 -2.17 2.52
C PRO A 284 -13.24 -1.04 1.54
N GLN A 285 -14.17 -1.32 0.63
CA GLN A 285 -14.80 -0.30 -0.20
C GLN A 285 -15.88 0.43 0.59
N PRO A 286 -15.94 1.77 0.54
CA PRO A 286 -17.05 2.52 1.08
C PRO A 286 -18.37 2.03 0.48
N ARG A 287 -19.29 1.60 1.36
CA ARG A 287 -20.62 1.14 1.00
C ARG A 287 -21.62 2.23 1.26
N PHE A 288 -22.55 2.40 0.34
CA PHE A 288 -23.66 3.34 0.46
C PHE A 288 -24.94 2.61 0.85
N GLU A 289 -25.72 3.20 1.74
CA GLU A 289 -27.12 2.80 1.94
C GLU A 289 -27.94 3.20 0.72
N THR A 290 -28.93 2.40 0.38
CA THR A 290 -29.76 2.60 -0.81
C THR A 290 -31.22 2.65 -0.43
N ARG A 291 -32.00 3.44 -1.15
CA ARG A 291 -33.48 3.38 -1.15
C ARG A 291 -34.01 3.77 -2.53
N THR A 292 -35.12 3.17 -2.91
CA THR A 292 -35.89 3.62 -4.08
C THR A 292 -36.95 4.62 -3.64
N GLU A 293 -36.95 5.80 -4.21
CA GLU A 293 -37.96 6.81 -3.94
C GLU A 293 -39.30 6.50 -4.65
N PRO A 294 -40.42 7.10 -4.25
CA PRO A 294 -41.73 6.80 -4.84
C PRO A 294 -41.85 7.05 -6.37
N ASP A 295 -40.97 7.86 -6.90
CA ASP A 295 -40.87 8.15 -8.34
C ASP A 295 -39.93 7.19 -9.10
N GLY A 296 -39.48 6.11 -8.45
CA GLY A 296 -38.59 5.10 -9.04
C GLY A 296 -37.13 5.50 -9.14
N VAL A 297 -36.70 6.57 -8.48
CA VAL A 297 -35.29 7.00 -8.48
C VAL A 297 -34.52 6.37 -7.33
N LEU A 298 -33.35 5.81 -7.64
CA LEU A 298 -32.38 5.37 -6.66
C LEU A 298 -31.81 6.55 -5.89
N ALA A 299 -31.89 6.54 -4.59
CA ALA A 299 -31.17 7.45 -3.71
C ALA A 299 -30.17 6.70 -2.85
N VAL A 300 -29.01 7.32 -2.61
CA VAL A 300 -27.91 6.75 -1.84
C VAL A 300 -27.48 7.69 -0.73
N ARG A 301 -26.93 7.11 0.34
CA ARG A 301 -26.31 7.84 1.45
C ARG A 301 -25.07 7.12 1.90
N LEU A 302 -23.95 7.84 2.06
CA LEU A 302 -22.81 7.30 2.77
C LEU A 302 -23.17 7.28 4.28
N PRO A 303 -23.11 6.13 4.97
CA PRO A 303 -23.36 6.07 6.41
C PRO A 303 -22.38 6.96 7.16
N ASP A 304 -22.85 7.59 8.24
CA ASP A 304 -21.96 8.32 9.14
C ASP A 304 -20.93 7.35 9.73
N ALA A 305 -19.67 7.79 9.81
CA ALA A 305 -18.65 7.03 10.49
C ALA A 305 -19.04 6.94 11.98
N GLY A 306 -19.42 5.72 12.44
CA GLY A 306 -19.80 5.45 13.82
C GLY A 306 -18.64 5.56 14.80
#